data_3014da3a7b9ab9738fdbcbc272f80512
#
_entry.id   3014da3a7b9ab9738fdbcbc272f80512
#
_cell.length_a   1.000
_cell.length_b   1.000
_cell.length_c   1.000
_cell.angle_alpha   90.00
_cell.angle_beta   90.00
_cell.angle_gamma   90.00
#
_symmetry.space_group_name_H-M   'P 1'
#
loop_
_entity.id
_entity.type
_entity.pdbx_description
1 polymer ?
#
loop_
_entity_poly.entity_id
_entity_poly.type
_entity_poly.pdbx_seq_one_letter_code
_entity_poly.pdbx_strand_id
1 'polypeptide(L)'
;DTIVRIYSMTKAVTTVAAMICYEQGCFQLDDPVARYLPAFADTPVWRGGALDDVESQTSPMTVRHLMTHTSGLTYGFMQTNVVDAAYRAAGIEFPGAGGTLAEWVDRLAALPLICQPGAQWNYSVSSDVLGRLVEVWSGQPLDVFLQANILAPLAMRDTGFHVAPANHGRLAACYAPTSGASMANVGARAKGSATPRPPGLKLQEASAVSRFRAPTTLFSGGGGLTGTITDYGRFCQMLLNRGELDGARILGRKTVEFMRLNQLPDNRDMAAMGQPVWSETSYEGIGFGLGFSVVLDPAAAKAACSAGEYAWGGAASTAFWVDPMEDIGVVFLTQLMPSSTYPIRRELRALVYQGLID
;
A
#
# COMPACT_ATOMS: atom_id res chain seq x y z
N ASP A 1 3.12 -5.49 -22.17
CA ASP A 1 4.51 -5.09 -21.79
C ASP A 1 4.63 -3.61 -21.41
N THR A 2 3.52 -2.85 -21.35
CA THR A 2 3.51 -1.46 -20.87
C THR A 2 3.93 -1.40 -19.41
N ILE A 3 4.88 -0.53 -19.10
CA ILE A 3 5.34 -0.27 -17.73
C ILE A 3 4.50 0.85 -17.15
N VAL A 4 3.96 0.64 -15.94
CA VAL A 4 3.14 1.61 -15.23
C VAL A 4 3.66 1.86 -13.83
N ARG A 5 3.30 2.99 -13.24
CA ARG A 5 3.50 3.25 -11.82
C ARG A 5 2.45 2.46 -11.06
N ILE A 6 2.89 1.47 -10.28
CA ILE A 6 1.95 0.63 -9.52
C ILE A 6 1.59 1.25 -8.16
N TYR A 7 2.29 2.32 -7.76
CA TYR A 7 2.06 3.05 -6.50
C TYR A 7 1.81 2.09 -5.32
N SER A 8 0.68 2.20 -4.66
CA SER A 8 0.42 1.47 -3.42
C SER A 8 0.28 -0.05 -3.56
N MET A 9 0.26 -0.59 -4.78
CA MET A 9 0.45 -2.04 -4.97
C MET A 9 1.86 -2.49 -4.54
N THR A 10 2.83 -1.56 -4.44
CA THR A 10 4.16 -1.78 -3.83
C THR A 10 4.06 -2.32 -2.41
N LYS A 11 3.05 -1.90 -1.62
CA LYS A 11 2.88 -2.30 -0.21
C LYS A 11 2.80 -3.81 -0.02
N ALA A 12 2.08 -4.49 -0.90
CA ALA A 12 1.96 -5.95 -0.88
C ALA A 12 3.33 -6.61 -1.07
N VAL A 13 4.14 -6.11 -2.02
CA VAL A 13 5.50 -6.62 -2.29
C VAL A 13 6.41 -6.37 -1.08
N THR A 14 6.36 -5.16 -0.50
CA THR A 14 7.14 -4.80 0.70
C THR A 14 6.75 -5.65 1.91
N THR A 15 5.45 -5.95 2.06
CA THR A 15 5.01 -6.81 3.16
C THR A 15 5.46 -8.26 2.95
N VAL A 16 5.43 -8.78 1.73
CA VAL A 16 6.02 -10.10 1.42
C VAL A 16 7.51 -10.12 1.75
N ALA A 17 8.26 -9.05 1.43
CA ALA A 17 9.67 -8.92 1.81
C ALA A 17 9.88 -8.99 3.34
N ALA A 18 9.07 -8.27 4.10
CA ALA A 18 9.10 -8.34 5.54
C ALA A 18 8.75 -9.76 6.06
N MET A 19 7.79 -10.44 5.44
CA MET A 19 7.42 -11.80 5.84
C MET A 19 8.49 -12.85 5.49
N ILE A 20 9.35 -12.60 4.51
CA ILE A 20 10.58 -13.38 4.29
C ILE A 20 11.51 -13.24 5.51
N CYS A 21 11.73 -12.02 6.00
CA CYS A 21 12.51 -11.79 7.22
C CYS A 21 11.85 -12.40 8.45
N TYR A 22 10.51 -12.42 8.53
CA TYR A 22 9.76 -13.10 9.58
C TYR A 22 10.03 -14.61 9.60
N GLU A 23 9.98 -15.29 8.44
CA GLU A 23 10.31 -16.71 8.31
C GLU A 23 11.77 -17.02 8.65
N GLN A 24 12.66 -16.05 8.51
CA GLN A 24 14.06 -16.13 8.91
C GLN A 24 14.28 -15.86 10.41
N GLY A 25 13.22 -15.53 11.15
CA GLY A 25 13.29 -15.27 12.61
C GLY A 25 13.86 -13.90 12.97
N CYS A 26 13.90 -12.94 12.03
CA CYS A 26 14.47 -11.61 12.30
C CYS A 26 13.64 -10.79 13.29
N PHE A 27 12.33 -11.04 13.38
CA PHE A 27 11.41 -10.31 14.27
C PHE A 27 10.17 -11.13 14.61
N GLN A 28 9.42 -10.64 15.60
CA GLN A 28 8.05 -11.07 15.90
C GLN A 28 7.09 -9.91 15.61
N LEU A 29 5.83 -10.22 15.24
CA LEU A 29 4.84 -9.19 14.86
C LEU A 29 4.59 -8.16 15.96
N ASP A 30 4.67 -8.58 17.22
CA ASP A 30 4.43 -7.73 18.38
C ASP A 30 5.70 -7.09 18.93
N ASP A 31 6.85 -7.27 18.26
CA ASP A 31 8.07 -6.53 18.61
C ASP A 31 7.85 -5.02 18.42
N PRO A 32 8.28 -4.20 19.40
CA PRO A 32 8.30 -2.75 19.24
C PRO A 32 9.16 -2.33 18.05
N VAL A 33 8.64 -1.43 17.21
CA VAL A 33 9.43 -0.84 16.11
C VAL A 33 10.70 -0.20 16.61
N ALA A 34 10.65 0.44 17.78
CA ALA A 34 11.78 1.08 18.44
C ALA A 34 12.96 0.11 18.74
N ARG A 35 12.71 -1.20 18.83
CA ARG A 35 13.78 -2.20 18.95
C ARG A 35 14.77 -2.17 17.79
N TYR A 36 14.27 -1.84 16.59
CA TYR A 36 15.01 -1.85 15.34
C TYR A 36 15.28 -0.45 14.81
N LEU A 37 14.40 0.49 15.12
CA LEU A 37 14.45 1.91 14.74
C LEU A 37 14.29 2.75 16.02
N PRO A 38 15.36 2.98 16.80
CA PRO A 38 15.28 3.65 18.11
C PRO A 38 14.63 5.04 18.08
N ALA A 39 14.66 5.73 16.93
CA ALA A 39 14.01 7.03 16.76
C ALA A 39 12.50 7.02 17.04
N PHE A 40 11.83 5.85 16.98
CA PHE A 40 10.40 5.71 17.30
C PHE A 40 10.10 5.47 18.78
N ALA A 41 11.12 5.37 19.64
CA ALA A 41 10.89 5.09 21.07
C ALA A 41 10.02 6.14 21.75
N ASP A 42 10.28 7.41 21.46
CA ASP A 42 9.63 8.55 22.10
C ASP A 42 8.76 9.37 21.13
N THR A 43 8.37 8.80 19.98
CA THR A 43 7.48 9.47 19.02
C THR A 43 6.16 9.82 19.71
N PRO A 44 5.82 11.11 19.82
CA PRO A 44 4.63 11.53 20.56
C PRO A 44 3.34 11.26 19.78
N VAL A 45 2.21 11.30 20.48
CA VAL A 45 0.86 11.17 19.92
C VAL A 45 0.13 12.49 20.03
N TRP A 46 -0.42 12.99 18.94
CA TRP A 46 -1.21 14.21 18.88
C TRP A 46 -2.56 14.06 19.59
N ARG A 47 -2.96 15.07 20.37
CA ARG A 47 -4.18 15.07 21.18
C ARG A 47 -5.38 15.76 20.52
N GLY A 48 -5.23 16.27 19.30
CA GLY A 48 -6.32 16.90 18.56
C GLY A 48 -6.29 18.43 18.52
N GLY A 49 -5.33 19.07 19.17
CA GLY A 49 -5.15 20.53 19.22
C GLY A 49 -4.10 21.08 18.27
N ALA A 50 -3.26 22.00 18.74
CA ALA A 50 -2.06 22.47 18.04
C ALA A 50 -1.08 21.31 17.84
N LEU A 51 -0.09 21.47 16.94
CA LEU A 51 0.85 20.37 16.61
C LEU A 51 1.68 19.92 17.81
N ASP A 52 1.96 20.81 18.75
CA ASP A 52 2.70 20.58 20.00
C ASP A 52 1.81 20.10 21.16
N ASP A 53 0.50 20.02 20.97
CA ASP A 53 -0.42 19.40 21.92
C ASP A 53 -0.35 17.87 21.78
N VAL A 54 0.59 17.28 22.49
CA VAL A 54 0.94 15.86 22.36
C VAL A 54 0.97 15.15 23.71
N GLU A 55 0.90 13.81 23.65
CA GLU A 55 1.06 12.91 24.79
C GLU A 55 2.00 11.77 24.43
N SER A 56 2.41 10.98 25.41
CA SER A 56 3.21 9.77 25.19
C SER A 56 2.36 8.64 24.62
N GLN A 57 3.01 7.70 23.92
CA GLN A 57 2.38 6.43 23.56
C GLN A 57 1.98 5.66 24.82
N THR A 58 0.75 5.13 24.86
CA THR A 58 0.27 4.27 25.96
C THR A 58 0.78 2.82 25.81
N SER A 59 1.10 2.40 24.59
CA SER A 59 1.79 1.17 24.26
C SER A 59 2.70 1.41 23.06
N PRO A 60 3.84 0.71 22.95
CA PRO A 60 4.75 0.89 21.82
C PRO A 60 4.11 0.57 20.48
N MET A 61 4.48 1.32 19.43
CA MET A 61 4.19 0.95 18.05
C MET A 61 4.90 -0.38 17.73
N THR A 62 4.16 -1.37 17.24
CA THR A 62 4.70 -2.69 16.86
C THR A 62 4.83 -2.85 15.35
N VAL A 63 5.59 -3.88 14.92
CA VAL A 63 5.70 -4.25 13.51
C VAL A 63 4.32 -4.61 12.93
N ARG A 64 3.45 -5.31 13.70
CA ARG A 64 2.05 -5.57 13.32
C ARG A 64 1.31 -4.29 12.99
N HIS A 65 1.43 -3.25 13.81
CA HIS A 65 0.77 -1.97 13.59
C HIS A 65 1.18 -1.31 12.26
N LEU A 66 2.45 -1.46 11.82
CA LEU A 66 2.89 -0.98 10.51
C LEU A 66 2.23 -1.77 9.37
N MET A 67 2.20 -3.11 9.47
CA MET A 67 1.65 -3.99 8.44
C MET A 67 0.14 -3.87 8.29
N THR A 68 -0.56 -3.44 9.34
CA THR A 68 -2.03 -3.31 9.38
C THR A 68 -2.53 -1.87 9.26
N HIS A 69 -1.65 -0.89 9.08
CA HIS A 69 -2.00 0.53 9.10
C HIS A 69 -2.71 0.99 10.38
N THR A 70 -2.37 0.40 11.53
CA THR A 70 -2.84 0.82 12.85
C THR A 70 -1.75 1.49 13.70
N SER A 71 -0.67 1.93 13.06
CA SER A 71 0.51 2.51 13.73
C SER A 71 0.30 3.91 14.30
N GLY A 72 -0.74 4.63 13.90
CA GLY A 72 -0.93 6.06 14.18
C GLY A 72 -0.18 6.99 13.20
N LEU A 73 0.59 6.45 12.24
CA LEU A 73 1.16 7.23 11.15
C LEU A 73 0.06 7.68 10.16
N THR A 74 0.35 8.68 9.33
CA THR A 74 -0.57 9.24 8.33
C THR A 74 0.11 9.46 6.97
N TYR A 75 -0.57 10.17 6.09
CA TYR A 75 -0.05 10.73 4.84
C TYR A 75 -0.31 12.24 4.77
N GLY A 76 0.67 13.02 4.34
CA GLY A 76 0.53 14.47 4.17
C GLY A 76 -0.59 14.88 3.21
N PHE A 77 -0.87 14.08 2.18
CA PHE A 77 -1.92 14.35 1.19
C PHE A 77 -3.35 14.15 1.72
N MET A 78 -3.56 13.56 2.91
CA MET A 78 -4.89 13.44 3.53
C MET A 78 -5.49 14.81 3.84
N GLN A 79 -4.67 15.77 4.28
CA GLN A 79 -5.05 17.15 4.56
C GLN A 79 -6.23 17.27 5.54
N THR A 80 -6.30 16.39 6.52
CA THR A 80 -7.39 16.33 7.51
C THR A 80 -7.05 16.97 8.83
N ASN A 81 -5.74 17.13 9.12
CA ASN A 81 -5.27 17.64 10.42
C ASN A 81 -3.90 18.33 10.31
N VAL A 82 -3.42 18.88 11.43
CA VAL A 82 -2.14 19.60 11.52
C VAL A 82 -0.92 18.69 11.37
N VAL A 83 -1.05 17.39 11.73
CA VAL A 83 0.03 16.41 11.56
C VAL A 83 0.26 16.12 10.07
N ASP A 84 -0.82 16.00 9.28
CA ASP A 84 -0.71 15.88 7.82
C ASP A 84 0.03 17.09 7.21
N ALA A 85 -0.23 18.29 7.73
CA ALA A 85 0.47 19.51 7.32
C ALA A 85 1.96 19.48 7.69
N ALA A 86 2.29 18.98 8.90
CA ALA A 86 3.67 18.81 9.34
C ALA A 86 4.42 17.78 8.48
N TYR A 87 3.77 16.69 8.07
CA TYR A 87 4.36 15.72 7.14
C TYR A 87 4.73 16.38 5.82
N ARG A 88 3.85 17.21 5.24
CA ARG A 88 4.17 17.97 4.02
C ARG A 88 5.34 18.92 4.22
N ALA A 89 5.35 19.67 5.32
CA ALA A 89 6.41 20.62 5.64
C ALA A 89 7.78 19.93 5.83
N ALA A 90 7.80 18.72 6.37
CA ALA A 90 9.01 17.91 6.57
C ALA A 90 9.42 17.10 5.31
N GLY A 91 8.68 17.22 4.20
CA GLY A 91 8.95 16.45 2.98
C GLY A 91 8.67 14.95 3.12
N ILE A 92 7.76 14.59 4.05
CA ILE A 92 7.28 13.22 4.24
C ILE A 92 6.13 12.98 3.25
N GLU A 93 6.44 13.06 1.99
CA GLU A 93 5.53 12.81 0.88
C GLU A 93 6.18 11.90 -0.15
N PHE A 94 5.36 11.29 -0.97
CA PHE A 94 5.84 10.58 -2.12
C PHE A 94 5.49 11.37 -3.40
N PRO A 95 6.48 11.76 -4.17
CA PRO A 95 7.92 11.52 -4.07
C PRO A 95 8.59 12.41 -3.01
N GLY A 96 9.24 11.86 -2.03
CA GLY A 96 9.92 12.63 -0.98
C GLY A 96 10.96 13.62 -1.51
N ALA A 97 11.50 14.44 -0.60
CA ALA A 97 12.50 15.46 -0.90
C ALA A 97 13.89 14.91 -1.30
N GLY A 98 14.00 13.61 -1.63
CA GLY A 98 15.26 12.91 -1.89
C GLY A 98 15.90 12.35 -0.61
N GLY A 99 17.14 11.87 -0.75
CA GLY A 99 17.86 11.18 0.32
C GLY A 99 17.62 9.68 0.33
N THR A 100 18.02 9.01 1.39
CA THR A 100 17.83 7.58 1.62
C THR A 100 16.55 7.31 2.39
N LEU A 101 16.06 6.07 2.37
CA LEU A 101 14.92 5.67 3.18
C LEU A 101 15.20 5.81 4.68
N ALA A 102 16.45 5.60 5.11
CA ALA A 102 16.88 5.79 6.50
C ALA A 102 16.69 7.25 6.94
N GLU A 103 17.26 8.21 6.20
CA GLU A 103 17.13 9.65 6.50
C GLU A 103 15.68 10.11 6.46
N TRP A 104 14.88 9.55 5.58
CA TRP A 104 13.46 9.86 5.45
C TRP A 104 12.68 9.37 6.68
N VAL A 105 12.96 8.14 7.14
CA VAL A 105 12.33 7.55 8.34
C VAL A 105 12.75 8.28 9.61
N ASP A 106 14.01 8.72 9.72
CA ASP A 106 14.47 9.51 10.87
C ASP A 106 13.72 10.86 10.97
N ARG A 107 13.51 11.54 9.83
CA ARG A 107 12.68 12.77 9.82
C ARG A 107 11.21 12.48 10.19
N LEU A 108 10.66 11.34 9.74
CA LEU A 108 9.30 10.94 10.08
C LEU A 108 9.13 10.71 11.58
N ALA A 109 10.08 10.02 12.22
CA ALA A 109 10.00 9.65 13.63
C ALA A 109 9.98 10.85 14.58
N ALA A 110 10.44 12.03 14.13
CA ALA A 110 10.37 13.29 14.87
C ALA A 110 8.97 13.95 14.85
N LEU A 111 8.03 13.43 14.07
CA LEU A 111 6.68 13.98 13.92
C LEU A 111 5.66 13.17 14.74
N PRO A 112 4.60 13.78 15.27
CA PRO A 112 3.63 13.06 16.08
C PRO A 112 2.81 12.04 15.26
N LEU A 113 2.35 10.99 15.94
CA LEU A 113 1.31 10.10 15.46
C LEU A 113 -0.06 10.81 15.56
N ILE A 114 -1.02 10.47 14.71
CA ILE A 114 -2.37 11.05 14.76
C ILE A 114 -3.27 10.40 15.81
N CYS A 115 -2.92 9.21 16.28
CA CYS A 115 -3.64 8.46 17.32
C CYS A 115 -2.70 7.46 17.99
N GLN A 116 -3.12 6.91 19.12
CA GLN A 116 -2.40 5.84 19.81
C GLN A 116 -2.24 4.61 18.90
N PRO A 117 -1.05 3.95 18.87
CA PRO A 117 -0.86 2.72 18.14
C PRO A 117 -1.92 1.67 18.49
N GLY A 118 -2.50 1.02 17.49
CA GLY A 118 -3.56 0.04 17.63
C GLY A 118 -4.98 0.60 17.76
N ALA A 119 -5.15 1.90 18.01
CA ALA A 119 -6.47 2.48 18.29
C ALA A 119 -7.35 2.65 17.05
N GLN A 120 -6.74 3.02 15.92
CA GLN A 120 -7.45 3.30 14.68
C GLN A 120 -6.73 2.70 13.47
N TRP A 121 -7.51 2.30 12.49
CA TRP A 121 -6.98 2.03 11.16
C TRP A 121 -6.84 3.36 10.42
N ASN A 122 -5.63 3.71 10.01
CA ASN A 122 -5.34 4.92 9.26
C ASN A 122 -4.31 4.65 8.16
N TYR A 123 -4.74 4.78 6.92
CA TYR A 123 -3.86 4.59 5.79
C TYR A 123 -2.67 5.55 5.81
N SER A 124 -1.45 5.03 5.68
CA SER A 124 -0.27 5.79 6.07
C SER A 124 1.01 5.34 5.36
N VAL A 125 2.09 6.07 5.66
CA VAL A 125 3.47 5.75 5.28
C VAL A 125 4.05 4.54 6.02
N SER A 126 3.24 3.76 6.74
CA SER A 126 3.70 2.59 7.50
C SER A 126 4.51 1.60 6.67
N SER A 127 4.15 1.42 5.39
CA SER A 127 4.88 0.50 4.52
C SER A 127 6.25 1.02 4.08
N ASP A 128 6.48 2.34 4.14
CA ASP A 128 7.81 2.92 3.95
C ASP A 128 8.71 2.62 5.16
N VAL A 129 8.16 2.75 6.38
CA VAL A 129 8.84 2.33 7.61
C VAL A 129 9.11 0.82 7.60
N LEU A 130 8.16 0.02 7.13
CA LEU A 130 8.34 -1.43 6.96
C LEU A 130 9.46 -1.76 5.97
N GLY A 131 9.55 -1.00 4.86
CA GLY A 131 10.67 -1.10 3.92
C GLY A 131 12.02 -0.82 4.59
N ARG A 132 12.08 0.20 5.45
CA ARG A 132 13.29 0.49 6.23
C ARG A 132 13.61 -0.65 7.21
N LEU A 133 12.62 -1.26 7.84
CA LEU A 133 12.84 -2.43 8.69
C LEU A 133 13.41 -3.61 7.91
N VAL A 134 12.95 -3.86 6.66
CA VAL A 134 13.56 -4.87 5.78
C VAL A 134 15.04 -4.58 5.55
N GLU A 135 15.43 -3.31 5.31
CA GLU A 135 16.84 -2.94 5.19
C GLU A 135 17.64 -3.23 6.48
N VAL A 136 17.06 -2.93 7.64
CA VAL A 136 17.71 -3.18 8.94
C VAL A 136 17.88 -4.67 9.20
N TRP A 137 16.86 -5.47 8.96
CA TRP A 137 16.90 -6.91 9.20
C TRP A 137 17.81 -7.66 8.24
N SER A 138 17.83 -7.26 6.97
CA SER A 138 18.62 -7.93 5.93
C SER A 138 20.05 -7.40 5.80
N GLY A 139 20.31 -6.17 6.27
CA GLY A 139 21.57 -5.46 6.02
C GLY A 139 21.75 -5.01 4.56
N GLN A 140 20.68 -5.02 3.75
CA GLN A 140 20.71 -4.67 2.33
C GLN A 140 19.74 -3.51 2.02
N PRO A 141 20.04 -2.66 1.00
CA PRO A 141 19.05 -1.72 0.48
C PRO A 141 17.78 -2.44 0.01
N LEU A 142 16.62 -1.79 0.16
CA LEU A 142 15.33 -2.41 -0.15
C LEU A 142 15.22 -2.89 -1.59
N ASP A 143 15.76 -2.14 -2.55
CA ASP A 143 15.74 -2.53 -3.98
C ASP A 143 16.55 -3.81 -4.22
N VAL A 144 17.72 -3.95 -3.60
CA VAL A 144 18.57 -5.14 -3.69
C VAL A 144 17.86 -6.34 -3.08
N PHE A 145 17.26 -6.16 -1.89
CA PHE A 145 16.52 -7.23 -1.22
C PHE A 145 15.33 -7.70 -2.05
N LEU A 146 14.50 -6.77 -2.57
CA LEU A 146 13.36 -7.11 -3.42
C LEU A 146 13.81 -7.84 -4.68
N GLN A 147 14.86 -7.34 -5.35
CA GLN A 147 15.38 -7.95 -6.56
C GLN A 147 15.82 -9.38 -6.32
N ALA A 148 16.59 -9.64 -5.27
CA ALA A 148 17.16 -10.95 -5.01
C ALA A 148 16.12 -11.99 -4.53
N ASN A 149 15.16 -11.57 -3.69
CA ASN A 149 14.29 -12.50 -2.97
C ASN A 149 12.88 -12.62 -3.56
N ILE A 150 12.44 -11.66 -4.39
CA ILE A 150 11.07 -11.65 -4.94
C ILE A 150 11.08 -11.49 -6.45
N LEU A 151 11.69 -10.40 -6.97
CA LEU A 151 11.52 -10.02 -8.36
C LEU A 151 12.23 -10.99 -9.33
N ALA A 152 13.50 -11.32 -9.06
CA ALA A 152 14.24 -12.26 -9.88
C ALA A 152 13.70 -13.70 -9.79
N PRO A 153 13.44 -14.28 -8.60
CA PRO A 153 12.83 -15.59 -8.48
C PRO A 153 11.47 -15.74 -9.17
N LEU A 154 10.66 -14.68 -9.14
CA LEU A 154 9.37 -14.64 -9.83
C LEU A 154 9.48 -14.21 -11.30
N ALA A 155 10.68 -13.97 -11.84
CA ALA A 155 10.91 -13.45 -13.19
C ALA A 155 10.12 -12.14 -13.50
N MET A 156 9.97 -11.26 -12.51
CA MET A 156 9.35 -9.93 -12.63
C MET A 156 10.37 -8.93 -13.16
N ARG A 157 10.69 -9.04 -14.44
CA ARG A 157 11.87 -8.40 -15.07
C ARG A 157 11.75 -6.90 -15.27
N ASP A 158 10.53 -6.39 -15.34
CA ASP A 158 10.20 -4.98 -15.61
C ASP A 158 9.72 -4.24 -14.34
N THR A 159 9.81 -4.91 -13.18
CA THR A 159 9.41 -4.32 -11.89
C THR A 159 10.62 -3.79 -11.15
N GLY A 160 10.53 -2.53 -10.68
CA GLY A 160 11.63 -1.88 -9.96
C GLY A 160 11.31 -0.44 -9.57
N PHE A 161 12.24 0.20 -8.83
CA PHE A 161 12.08 1.59 -8.38
C PHE A 161 12.39 2.63 -9.49
N HIS A 162 12.92 2.20 -10.62
CA HIS A 162 13.08 3.01 -11.82
C HIS A 162 12.99 2.13 -13.08
N VAL A 163 12.76 2.75 -14.21
CA VAL A 163 12.68 2.10 -15.51
C VAL A 163 14.02 2.25 -16.23
N ALA A 164 14.61 1.13 -16.63
CA ALA A 164 15.88 1.14 -17.37
C ALA A 164 15.77 1.94 -18.68
N PRO A 165 16.85 2.65 -19.12
CA PRO A 165 16.80 3.50 -20.31
C PRO A 165 16.28 2.80 -21.57
N ALA A 166 16.62 1.54 -21.79
CA ALA A 166 16.14 0.73 -22.92
C ALA A 166 14.60 0.56 -22.93
N ASN A 167 13.95 0.67 -21.77
CA ASN A 167 12.52 0.46 -21.58
C ASN A 167 11.72 1.78 -21.44
N HIS A 168 12.36 2.94 -21.55
CA HIS A 168 11.70 4.23 -21.40
C HIS A 168 10.52 4.44 -22.36
N GLY A 169 10.60 3.88 -23.56
CA GLY A 169 9.49 3.93 -24.54
C GLY A 169 8.25 3.15 -24.13
N ARG A 170 8.36 2.25 -23.16
CA ARG A 170 7.27 1.43 -22.62
C ARG A 170 6.57 2.06 -21.39
N LEU A 171 7.15 3.12 -20.80
CA LEU A 171 6.57 3.79 -19.64
C LEU A 171 5.33 4.59 -20.05
N ALA A 172 4.20 4.30 -19.43
CA ALA A 172 2.95 5.00 -19.70
C ALA A 172 2.95 6.45 -19.17
N ALA A 173 2.25 7.34 -19.86
CA ALA A 173 1.89 8.64 -19.32
C ALA A 173 0.80 8.50 -18.23
N CYS A 174 0.73 9.47 -17.30
CA CYS A 174 -0.29 9.50 -16.26
C CYS A 174 -1.26 10.67 -16.51
N TYR A 175 -2.55 10.42 -16.33
CA TYR A 175 -3.62 11.36 -16.59
C TYR A 175 -4.38 11.70 -15.30
N ALA A 176 -5.07 12.83 -15.32
CA ALA A 176 -6.01 13.26 -14.29
C ALA A 176 -7.29 13.80 -14.93
N PRO A 177 -8.42 13.84 -14.23
CA PRO A 177 -9.61 14.52 -14.73
C PRO A 177 -9.38 16.04 -14.85
N THR A 178 -10.05 16.69 -15.80
CA THR A 178 -9.94 18.13 -16.03
C THR A 178 -10.55 18.97 -14.91
N SER A 179 -11.47 18.40 -14.14
CA SER A 179 -12.10 19.05 -12.98
C SER A 179 -12.56 18.04 -11.93
N GLY A 180 -12.67 18.48 -10.69
CA GLY A 180 -13.47 17.84 -9.63
C GLY A 180 -12.83 16.71 -8.83
N ALA A 181 -11.68 16.17 -9.17
CA ALA A 181 -10.99 15.17 -8.38
C ALA A 181 -9.60 15.66 -7.93
N SER A 182 -9.37 15.61 -6.64
CA SER A 182 -8.09 15.89 -6.00
C SER A 182 -7.77 14.78 -5.01
N MET A 183 -6.50 14.49 -4.79
CA MET A 183 -6.06 13.58 -3.74
C MET A 183 -6.53 14.04 -2.36
N ALA A 184 -6.63 15.36 -2.13
CA ALA A 184 -7.14 15.94 -0.88
C ALA A 184 -8.66 15.78 -0.68
N ASN A 185 -9.45 15.64 -1.74
CA ASN A 185 -10.92 15.57 -1.65
C ASN A 185 -11.45 14.14 -1.46
N VAL A 186 -10.58 13.20 -1.26
CA VAL A 186 -10.90 11.79 -1.30
C VAL A 186 -11.72 11.36 -0.09
N GLY A 187 -11.44 11.88 1.11
CA GLY A 187 -12.22 11.60 2.32
C GLY A 187 -13.63 12.18 2.33
N ALA A 188 -13.89 13.25 1.58
CA ALA A 188 -15.20 13.91 1.56
C ALA A 188 -16.26 13.19 0.69
N ARG A 189 -15.87 12.25 -0.17
CA ARG A 189 -16.75 11.59 -1.14
C ARG A 189 -17.29 10.23 -0.76
N ALA A 190 -16.88 9.67 0.37
CA ALA A 190 -17.35 8.35 0.84
C ALA A 190 -18.87 8.28 1.14
N LYS A 191 -19.60 9.39 1.03
CA LYS A 191 -21.06 9.44 1.22
C LYS A 191 -21.79 9.34 -0.13
N GLY A 192 -21.74 8.17 -0.77
CA GLY A 192 -22.83 7.66 -1.62
C GLY A 192 -23.30 8.45 -2.85
N SER A 193 -22.60 9.49 -3.31
CA SER A 193 -22.98 10.25 -4.49
C SER A 193 -22.27 9.69 -5.71
N ALA A 194 -23.02 9.14 -6.66
CA ALA A 194 -22.52 8.86 -8.00
C ALA A 194 -21.95 10.16 -8.57
N THR A 195 -20.62 10.26 -8.70
CA THR A 195 -19.99 11.43 -9.29
C THR A 195 -20.32 11.46 -10.77
N PRO A 196 -20.83 12.60 -11.31
CA PRO A 196 -20.95 12.75 -12.75
C PRO A 196 -19.61 12.44 -13.40
N ARG A 197 -19.62 11.73 -14.51
CA ARG A 197 -18.42 11.40 -15.28
C ARG A 197 -17.63 12.70 -15.52
N PRO A 198 -16.32 12.77 -15.18
CA PRO A 198 -15.56 13.99 -15.41
C PRO A 198 -15.61 14.37 -16.88
N PRO A 199 -15.68 15.67 -17.23
CA PRO A 199 -15.88 16.12 -18.60
C PRO A 199 -14.71 15.81 -19.55
N GLY A 200 -13.57 15.32 -19.05
CA GLY A 200 -12.40 14.94 -19.85
C GLY A 200 -11.18 14.60 -18.99
N LEU A 201 -10.11 14.23 -19.66
CA LEU A 201 -8.82 13.92 -19.03
C LEU A 201 -7.75 14.91 -19.51
N LYS A 202 -6.85 15.27 -18.62
CA LYS A 202 -5.63 16.03 -18.91
C LYS A 202 -4.40 15.22 -18.60
N LEU A 203 -3.33 15.44 -19.35
CA LEU A 203 -2.03 14.88 -19.03
C LEU A 203 -1.53 15.46 -17.70
N GLN A 204 -1.26 14.61 -16.75
CA GLN A 204 -0.70 14.98 -15.44
C GLN A 204 0.82 14.83 -15.44
N GLU A 205 1.34 13.73 -15.99
CA GLU A 205 2.77 13.45 -16.09
C GLU A 205 3.06 12.72 -17.41
N ALA A 206 3.78 13.38 -18.30
CA ALA A 206 4.28 12.75 -19.51
C ALA A 206 5.36 11.70 -19.18
N SER A 207 5.40 10.59 -19.91
CA SER A 207 6.42 9.57 -19.71
C SER A 207 7.85 10.12 -19.87
N ALA A 208 8.04 11.08 -20.77
CA ALA A 208 9.35 11.66 -21.05
C ALA A 208 9.99 12.43 -19.87
N VAL A 209 9.17 12.99 -18.97
CA VAL A 209 9.61 13.77 -17.81
C VAL A 209 9.39 13.04 -16.48
N SER A 210 9.01 11.77 -16.53
CA SER A 210 8.76 10.98 -15.34
C SER A 210 10.05 10.78 -14.54
N ARG A 211 9.96 11.01 -13.23
CA ARG A 211 11.05 10.72 -12.29
C ARG A 211 11.45 9.24 -12.29
N PHE A 212 10.55 8.34 -12.63
CA PHE A 212 10.84 6.90 -12.71
C PHE A 212 11.81 6.53 -13.84
N ARG A 213 12.20 7.47 -14.68
CA ARG A 213 13.26 7.30 -15.69
C ARG A 213 14.66 7.45 -15.11
N ALA A 214 14.80 7.96 -13.91
CA ALA A 214 16.09 8.14 -13.24
C ALA A 214 16.20 7.20 -12.03
N PRO A 215 17.41 6.70 -11.72
CA PRO A 215 17.67 6.02 -10.47
C PRO A 215 17.28 6.89 -9.27
N THR A 216 16.87 6.25 -8.18
CA THR A 216 16.54 6.90 -6.91
C THR A 216 17.32 6.26 -5.79
N THR A 217 17.52 6.99 -4.70
CA THR A 217 18.05 6.48 -3.43
C THR A 217 16.96 6.32 -2.38
N LEU A 218 15.78 6.87 -2.64
CA LEU A 218 14.60 6.71 -1.78
C LEU A 218 13.73 5.55 -2.30
N PHE A 219 13.95 4.38 -1.77
CA PHE A 219 13.22 3.15 -2.13
C PHE A 219 11.91 3.05 -1.33
N SER A 220 10.90 3.84 -1.73
CA SER A 220 9.62 3.87 -1.01
C SER A 220 8.92 2.51 -1.04
N GLY A 221 8.83 1.85 0.11
CA GLY A 221 8.09 0.61 0.29
C GLY A 221 6.56 0.80 0.21
N GLY A 222 6.10 2.04 0.33
CA GLY A 222 4.69 2.40 0.25
C GLY A 222 4.18 2.67 -1.16
N GLY A 223 5.07 2.96 -2.15
CA GLY A 223 4.59 3.38 -3.47
C GLY A 223 5.63 3.53 -4.57
N GLY A 224 6.87 3.05 -4.35
CA GLY A 224 8.02 3.35 -5.20
C GLY A 224 8.15 2.51 -6.47
N LEU A 225 7.45 1.40 -6.60
CA LEU A 225 7.64 0.50 -7.73
C LEU A 225 6.87 0.92 -8.99
N THR A 226 7.50 0.64 -10.11
CA THR A 226 6.86 0.47 -11.43
C THR A 226 6.82 -1.00 -11.77
N GLY A 227 5.96 -1.40 -12.71
CA GLY A 227 5.90 -2.79 -13.17
C GLY A 227 4.93 -2.96 -14.33
N THR A 228 4.80 -4.20 -14.81
CA THR A 228 3.89 -4.59 -15.88
C THR A 228 2.77 -5.48 -15.36
N ILE A 229 1.72 -5.66 -16.16
CA ILE A 229 0.63 -6.58 -15.85
C ILE A 229 1.14 -8.03 -15.74
N THR A 230 2.09 -8.40 -16.59
CA THR A 230 2.68 -9.74 -16.59
C THR A 230 3.44 -9.99 -15.28
N ASP A 231 4.29 -9.05 -14.88
CA ASP A 231 5.07 -9.18 -13.64
C ASP A 231 4.16 -9.28 -12.41
N TYR A 232 3.20 -8.36 -12.30
CA TYR A 232 2.31 -8.35 -11.16
C TYR A 232 1.33 -9.55 -11.16
N GLY A 233 0.97 -10.05 -12.34
CA GLY A 233 0.24 -11.30 -12.50
C GLY A 233 1.00 -12.51 -11.92
N ARG A 234 2.33 -12.55 -12.12
CA ARG A 234 3.19 -13.59 -11.50
C ARG A 234 3.23 -13.46 -9.99
N PHE A 235 3.29 -12.25 -9.46
CA PHE A 235 3.19 -12.02 -8.01
C PHE A 235 1.84 -12.49 -7.45
N CYS A 236 0.72 -12.17 -8.11
CA CYS A 236 -0.60 -12.67 -7.71
C CYS A 236 -0.70 -14.19 -7.80
N GLN A 237 -0.14 -14.80 -8.85
CA GLN A 237 -0.14 -16.26 -9.01
C GLN A 237 0.67 -16.94 -7.90
N MET A 238 1.83 -16.38 -7.51
CA MET A 238 2.61 -16.87 -6.36
C MET A 238 1.79 -16.84 -5.07
N LEU A 239 1.03 -15.74 -4.83
CA LEU A 239 0.16 -15.63 -3.67
C LEU A 239 -1.00 -16.63 -3.73
N LEU A 240 -1.62 -16.82 -4.90
CA LEU A 240 -2.69 -17.80 -5.12
C LEU A 240 -2.20 -19.23 -4.89
N ASN A 241 -1.00 -19.54 -5.34
CA ASN A 241 -0.31 -20.80 -5.11
C ASN A 241 0.25 -20.93 -3.68
N ARG A 242 -0.10 -20.02 -2.76
CA ARG A 242 0.30 -20.06 -1.36
C ARG A 242 1.81 -19.94 -1.13
N GLY A 243 2.47 -19.09 -1.93
CA GLY A 243 3.86 -18.69 -1.72
C GLY A 243 4.86 -19.28 -2.71
N GLU A 244 4.45 -20.00 -3.73
CA GLU A 244 5.35 -20.63 -4.71
C GLU A 244 4.89 -20.37 -6.15
N LEU A 245 5.84 -20.19 -7.07
CA LEU A 245 5.60 -20.14 -8.51
C LEU A 245 6.82 -20.66 -9.28
N ASP A 246 6.59 -21.55 -10.27
CA ASP A 246 7.62 -22.12 -11.17
C ASP A 246 8.82 -22.72 -10.39
N GLY A 247 8.56 -23.36 -9.25
CA GLY A 247 9.58 -23.93 -8.39
C GLY A 247 10.30 -22.92 -7.47
N ALA A 248 10.03 -21.63 -7.59
CA ALA A 248 10.55 -20.61 -6.68
C ALA A 248 9.60 -20.43 -5.48
N ARG A 249 10.03 -20.88 -4.31
CA ARG A 249 9.31 -20.67 -3.06
C ARG A 249 9.72 -19.34 -2.43
N ILE A 250 8.80 -18.38 -2.41
CA ILE A 250 8.99 -17.05 -1.82
C ILE A 250 8.62 -17.05 -0.34
N LEU A 251 7.48 -17.67 0.01
CA LEU A 251 6.99 -17.81 1.38
C LEU A 251 6.47 -19.22 1.63
N GLY A 252 6.41 -19.60 2.89
CA GLY A 252 5.71 -20.79 3.31
C GLY A 252 4.19 -20.67 3.18
N ARG A 253 3.52 -21.77 2.86
CA ARG A 253 2.07 -21.82 2.72
C ARG A 253 1.33 -21.20 3.93
N LYS A 254 1.77 -21.53 5.13
CA LYS A 254 1.13 -21.03 6.37
C LYS A 254 1.35 -19.54 6.59
N THR A 255 2.43 -18.99 6.10
CA THR A 255 2.71 -17.56 6.16
C THR A 255 1.74 -16.81 5.26
N VAL A 256 1.54 -17.25 4.01
CA VAL A 256 0.55 -16.63 3.11
C VAL A 256 -0.87 -16.76 3.65
N GLU A 257 -1.25 -17.93 4.18
CA GLU A 257 -2.55 -18.13 4.83
C GLU A 257 -2.73 -17.17 6.02
N PHE A 258 -1.69 -16.96 6.83
CA PHE A 258 -1.71 -16.07 7.98
C PHE A 258 -1.80 -14.58 7.57
N MET A 259 -1.09 -14.17 6.52
CA MET A 259 -1.12 -12.79 6.01
C MET A 259 -2.53 -12.34 5.60
N ARG A 260 -3.34 -13.25 5.07
CA ARG A 260 -4.70 -12.96 4.60
C ARG A 260 -5.79 -13.10 5.65
N LEU A 261 -5.45 -13.40 6.91
CA LEU A 261 -6.41 -13.32 8.01
C LEU A 261 -6.60 -11.86 8.43
N ASN A 262 -7.81 -11.52 8.90
CA ASN A 262 -8.01 -10.21 9.50
C ASN A 262 -7.14 -10.05 10.75
N GLN A 263 -6.33 -9.02 10.79
CA GLN A 263 -5.39 -8.72 11.87
C GLN A 263 -5.86 -7.53 12.74
N LEU A 264 -7.01 -6.95 12.39
CA LEU A 264 -7.57 -5.84 13.16
C LEU A 264 -8.13 -6.35 14.49
N PRO A 265 -8.01 -5.56 15.57
CA PRO A 265 -8.51 -5.93 16.89
C PRO A 265 -9.98 -6.34 16.85
N ASP A 266 -10.35 -7.34 17.66
CA ASP A 266 -11.72 -7.86 17.80
C ASP A 266 -12.37 -8.31 16.48
N ASN A 267 -11.55 -8.67 15.48
CA ASN A 267 -11.99 -9.04 14.14
C ASN A 267 -12.87 -7.95 13.47
N ARG A 268 -12.66 -6.69 13.83
CA ARG A 268 -13.40 -5.54 13.30
C ARG A 268 -13.03 -5.30 11.84
N ASP A 269 -13.92 -4.65 11.09
CA ASP A 269 -13.63 -4.16 9.76
C ASP A 269 -12.96 -2.76 9.80
N MET A 270 -12.44 -2.32 8.66
CA MET A 270 -11.77 -1.03 8.56
C MET A 270 -12.72 0.14 8.79
N ALA A 271 -14.00 0.02 8.44
CA ALA A 271 -15.00 1.06 8.63
C ALA A 271 -15.27 1.32 10.12
N ALA A 272 -15.26 0.25 10.93
CA ALA A 272 -15.45 0.35 12.38
C ALA A 272 -14.20 0.84 13.12
N MET A 273 -13.03 0.77 12.50
CA MET A 273 -11.74 1.15 13.12
C MET A 273 -11.17 2.46 12.64
N GLY A 274 -11.63 3.01 11.50
CA GLY A 274 -10.84 4.02 10.87
C GLY A 274 -11.53 5.24 10.31
N GLN A 275 -10.69 6.15 9.86
CA GLN A 275 -11.05 7.29 9.04
C GLN A 275 -11.46 6.79 7.65
N PRO A 276 -12.50 7.35 7.02
CA PRO A 276 -12.83 7.03 5.63
C PRO A 276 -11.64 7.38 4.75
N VAL A 277 -11.09 6.35 4.10
CA VAL A 277 -10.03 6.53 3.09
C VAL A 277 -10.67 6.54 1.72
N TRP A 278 -10.01 7.20 0.78
CA TRP A 278 -10.45 7.24 -0.61
C TRP A 278 -10.59 5.83 -1.18
N SER A 279 -11.80 5.43 -1.17
CA SER A 279 -12.25 4.18 -1.73
C SER A 279 -13.52 4.44 -2.53
N GLU A 280 -13.64 3.74 -3.61
CA GLU A 280 -14.89 3.61 -4.34
C GLU A 280 -15.94 2.86 -3.50
N THR A 281 -15.49 2.28 -2.39
CA THR A 281 -16.29 1.44 -1.48
C THR A 281 -16.17 1.93 -0.04
N SER A 282 -17.16 1.61 0.79
CA SER A 282 -17.23 2.01 2.21
C SER A 282 -16.41 1.14 3.08
N TYR A 283 -15.58 0.25 2.79
CA TYR A 283 -14.84 -0.69 3.64
C TYR A 283 -15.65 -1.41 4.75
N GLU A 284 -16.99 -1.29 4.75
CA GLU A 284 -17.86 -2.13 5.55
C GLU A 284 -17.68 -3.58 5.12
N GLY A 285 -17.56 -4.51 6.09
CA GLY A 285 -17.32 -5.91 5.80
C GLY A 285 -15.92 -6.24 5.25
N ILE A 286 -14.99 -5.27 5.27
CA ILE A 286 -13.62 -5.44 4.80
C ILE A 286 -12.65 -5.18 5.95
N GLY A 287 -11.92 -6.21 6.37
CA GLY A 287 -10.83 -6.13 7.33
C GLY A 287 -9.49 -5.87 6.67
N PHE A 288 -8.42 -5.95 7.46
CA PHE A 288 -7.06 -5.79 6.97
C PHE A 288 -6.15 -6.90 7.53
N GLY A 289 -5.50 -7.60 6.64
CA GLY A 289 -4.48 -8.59 6.96
C GLY A 289 -3.09 -7.95 7.04
N LEU A 290 -2.04 -8.73 6.81
CA LEU A 290 -0.69 -8.20 6.72
C LEU A 290 -0.44 -7.73 5.27
N GLY A 291 -0.62 -6.42 5.05
CA GLY A 291 -0.37 -5.75 3.77
C GLY A 291 -1.48 -5.79 2.73
N PHE A 292 -2.64 -6.39 3.04
CA PHE A 292 -3.81 -6.52 2.16
C PHE A 292 -5.08 -6.17 2.91
N SER A 293 -6.08 -5.62 2.20
CA SER A 293 -7.47 -5.70 2.65
C SER A 293 -7.98 -7.12 2.49
N VAL A 294 -8.89 -7.55 3.35
CA VAL A 294 -9.49 -8.90 3.33
C VAL A 294 -11.00 -8.78 3.44
N VAL A 295 -11.73 -9.42 2.54
CA VAL A 295 -13.19 -9.47 2.61
C VAL A 295 -13.63 -10.38 3.77
N LEU A 296 -14.37 -9.83 4.72
CA LEU A 296 -14.95 -10.56 5.84
C LEU A 296 -16.41 -10.94 5.54
N ASP A 297 -17.17 -10.00 4.97
CA ASP A 297 -18.59 -10.15 4.63
C ASP A 297 -18.86 -9.50 3.26
N PRO A 298 -19.04 -10.30 2.20
CA PRO A 298 -19.35 -9.81 0.87
C PRO A 298 -20.64 -8.97 0.79
N ALA A 299 -21.66 -9.30 1.60
CA ALA A 299 -22.92 -8.57 1.60
C ALA A 299 -22.74 -7.17 2.20
N ALA A 300 -22.00 -7.04 3.30
CA ALA A 300 -21.65 -5.75 3.88
C ALA A 300 -20.72 -4.95 2.95
N ALA A 301 -19.78 -5.61 2.27
CA ALA A 301 -18.90 -5.00 1.27
C ALA A 301 -19.63 -4.54 -0.01
N LYS A 302 -20.86 -5.01 -0.23
CA LYS A 302 -21.72 -4.70 -1.38
C LYS A 302 -21.03 -5.02 -2.72
N ALA A 303 -20.33 -6.13 -2.76
CA ALA A 303 -19.57 -6.57 -3.93
C ALA A 303 -19.76 -8.08 -4.15
N ALA A 304 -19.86 -8.47 -5.42
CA ALA A 304 -19.76 -9.89 -5.80
C ALA A 304 -18.29 -10.30 -5.62
N CYS A 305 -18.01 -11.07 -4.59
CA CYS A 305 -16.66 -11.57 -4.23
C CYS A 305 -16.82 -12.67 -3.17
N SER A 306 -15.75 -13.35 -2.83
CA SER A 306 -15.74 -14.36 -1.77
C SER A 306 -15.25 -13.81 -0.44
N ALA A 307 -15.73 -14.34 0.68
CA ALA A 307 -15.10 -14.13 1.96
C ALA A 307 -13.67 -14.71 1.93
N GLY A 308 -12.69 -13.91 2.38
CA GLY A 308 -11.28 -14.28 2.28
C GLY A 308 -10.59 -13.85 0.98
N GLU A 309 -11.30 -13.22 0.03
CA GLU A 309 -10.66 -12.45 -1.05
C GLU A 309 -9.76 -11.38 -0.42
N TYR A 310 -8.54 -11.22 -0.90
CA TYR A 310 -7.64 -10.18 -0.43
C TYR A 310 -7.11 -9.33 -1.58
N ALA A 311 -6.95 -8.04 -1.32
CA ALA A 311 -6.80 -7.06 -2.37
C ALA A 311 -6.02 -5.82 -1.94
N TRP A 312 -5.53 -5.07 -2.91
CA TRP A 312 -5.16 -3.67 -2.77
C TRP A 312 -5.15 -2.97 -4.12
N GLY A 313 -4.77 -1.69 -4.13
CA GLY A 313 -4.68 -0.94 -5.37
C GLY A 313 -3.72 0.24 -5.27
N GLY A 314 -3.46 0.88 -6.40
CA GLY A 314 -2.58 2.04 -6.53
C GLY A 314 -3.33 3.33 -6.83
N ALA A 315 -2.71 4.46 -6.51
CA ALA A 315 -3.27 5.81 -6.68
C ALA A 315 -3.64 6.14 -8.14
N ALA A 316 -2.98 5.49 -9.12
CA ALA A 316 -3.28 5.66 -10.54
C ALA A 316 -4.36 4.70 -11.07
N SER A 317 -5.34 4.34 -10.22
CA SER A 317 -6.46 3.45 -10.52
C SER A 317 -6.06 2.01 -10.84
N THR A 318 -4.85 1.60 -10.47
CA THR A 318 -4.43 0.21 -10.57
C THR A 318 -5.05 -0.61 -9.44
N ALA A 319 -5.27 -1.90 -9.65
CA ALA A 319 -5.84 -2.80 -8.65
C ALA A 319 -5.36 -4.23 -8.87
N PHE A 320 -5.34 -4.99 -7.78
CA PHE A 320 -5.27 -6.44 -7.83
C PHE A 320 -6.15 -7.04 -6.74
N TRP A 321 -6.60 -8.24 -6.97
CA TRP A 321 -7.14 -9.11 -5.93
C TRP A 321 -6.83 -10.56 -6.22
N VAL A 322 -6.82 -11.34 -5.16
CA VAL A 322 -6.66 -12.79 -5.19
C VAL A 322 -7.83 -13.39 -4.43
N ASP A 323 -8.57 -14.24 -5.08
CA ASP A 323 -9.69 -14.98 -4.50
C ASP A 323 -9.36 -16.48 -4.48
N PRO A 324 -8.94 -17.00 -3.32
CA PRO A 324 -8.58 -18.41 -3.20
C PRO A 324 -9.78 -19.37 -3.20
N MET A 325 -11.01 -18.87 -3.06
CA MET A 325 -12.21 -19.69 -3.14
C MET A 325 -12.56 -20.04 -4.58
N GLU A 326 -12.35 -19.06 -5.47
CA GLU A 326 -12.61 -19.19 -6.91
C GLU A 326 -11.35 -19.56 -7.70
N ASP A 327 -10.19 -19.71 -7.02
CA ASP A 327 -8.88 -19.98 -7.62
C ASP A 327 -8.49 -18.95 -8.70
N ILE A 328 -8.79 -17.68 -8.46
CA ILE A 328 -8.50 -16.60 -9.41
C ILE A 328 -7.58 -15.52 -8.81
N GLY A 329 -6.71 -14.97 -9.65
CA GLY A 329 -5.97 -13.75 -9.41
C GLY A 329 -6.25 -12.74 -10.51
N VAL A 330 -6.56 -11.51 -10.13
CA VAL A 330 -6.89 -10.44 -11.09
C VAL A 330 -5.95 -9.26 -10.92
N VAL A 331 -5.45 -8.75 -12.03
CA VAL A 331 -4.62 -7.53 -12.09
C VAL A 331 -5.21 -6.58 -13.11
N PHE A 332 -5.45 -5.35 -12.70
CA PHE A 332 -5.91 -4.27 -13.56
C PHE A 332 -4.95 -3.09 -13.47
N LEU A 333 -4.41 -2.66 -14.62
CA LEU A 333 -3.45 -1.57 -14.67
C LEU A 333 -3.94 -0.46 -15.60
N THR A 334 -3.94 0.76 -15.08
CA THR A 334 -4.18 2.02 -15.79
C THR A 334 -3.34 3.13 -15.17
N GLN A 335 -3.40 4.34 -15.72
CA GLN A 335 -2.64 5.48 -15.23
C GLN A 335 -3.53 6.71 -15.12
N LEU A 336 -4.55 6.65 -14.27
CA LEU A 336 -5.50 7.73 -13.98
C LEU A 336 -5.51 8.06 -12.49
N MET A 337 -5.10 9.26 -12.11
CA MET A 337 -5.08 9.76 -10.74
C MET A 337 -6.11 10.87 -10.51
N PRO A 338 -6.83 10.84 -9.40
CA PRO A 338 -6.85 9.82 -8.34
C PRO A 338 -7.68 8.60 -8.71
N SER A 339 -7.49 7.51 -7.99
CA SER A 339 -8.18 6.23 -8.23
C SER A 339 -9.70 6.30 -8.05
N SER A 340 -10.20 7.29 -7.31
CA SER A 340 -11.64 7.55 -7.13
C SER A 340 -12.31 8.32 -8.27
N THR A 341 -11.60 8.58 -9.38
CA THR A 341 -12.15 9.31 -10.54
C THR A 341 -13.35 8.58 -11.17
N TYR A 342 -13.25 7.26 -11.30
CA TYR A 342 -14.32 6.37 -11.77
C TYR A 342 -14.44 5.17 -10.83
N PRO A 343 -15.61 4.52 -10.69
CA PRO A 343 -15.81 3.33 -9.87
C PRO A 343 -15.30 2.04 -10.54
N ILE A 344 -14.13 2.11 -11.19
CA ILE A 344 -13.58 1.06 -12.06
C ILE A 344 -13.43 -0.27 -11.32
N ARG A 345 -12.92 -0.24 -10.09
CA ARG A 345 -12.64 -1.48 -9.33
C ARG A 345 -13.91 -2.24 -9.00
N ARG A 346 -14.96 -1.50 -8.70
CA ARG A 346 -16.27 -2.07 -8.38
C ARG A 346 -16.97 -2.63 -9.61
N GLU A 347 -16.94 -1.87 -10.70
CA GLU A 347 -17.47 -2.31 -12.00
C GLU A 347 -16.72 -3.53 -12.52
N LEU A 348 -15.38 -3.52 -12.41
CA LEU A 348 -14.53 -4.62 -12.86
C LEU A 348 -14.82 -5.92 -12.09
N ARG A 349 -15.04 -5.85 -10.76
CA ARG A 349 -15.44 -7.03 -10.00
C ARG A 349 -16.71 -7.67 -10.55
N ALA A 350 -17.76 -6.89 -10.76
CA ALA A 350 -19.01 -7.41 -11.33
C ALA A 350 -18.78 -8.07 -12.68
N LEU A 351 -17.93 -7.49 -13.54
CA LEU A 351 -17.61 -8.03 -14.86
C LEU A 351 -16.75 -9.29 -14.81
N VAL A 352 -15.85 -9.42 -13.84
CA VAL A 352 -15.02 -10.63 -13.68
C VAL A 352 -15.85 -11.78 -13.12
N TYR A 353 -16.54 -11.53 -11.99
CA TYR A 353 -17.29 -12.60 -11.31
C TYR A 353 -18.50 -13.10 -12.11
N GLN A 354 -19.12 -12.27 -12.97
CA GLN A 354 -20.17 -12.77 -13.88
C GLN A 354 -19.67 -13.78 -14.90
N GLY A 355 -18.36 -13.79 -15.17
CA GLY A 355 -17.76 -14.74 -16.11
C GLY A 355 -17.46 -16.12 -15.52
N LEU A 356 -17.58 -16.27 -14.21
CA LEU A 356 -17.44 -17.57 -13.53
C LEU A 356 -18.73 -18.36 -13.72
N ILE A 357 -18.63 -19.53 -14.31
CA ILE A 357 -19.79 -20.32 -14.71
C ILE A 357 -19.82 -21.73 -14.08
N ASP A 358 -18.81 -22.12 -13.34
CA ASP A 358 -18.66 -23.47 -12.75
C ASP A 358 -17.99 -23.40 -11.37
#